data_edd6fd668af92b70d59b6557d7a211b0
#
_entry.id   edd6fd668af92b70d59b6557d7a211b0
#
_cell.length_a   1.000
_cell.length_b   1.000
_cell.length_c   1.000
_cell.angle_alpha   90.00
_cell.angle_beta   90.00
_cell.angle_gamma   90.00
#
_symmetry.space_group_name_H-M   'P 1'
#
loop_
_entity.id
_entity.type
_entity.pdbx_description
1 polymer ?
#
loop_
_entity_poly.entity_id
_entity_poly.type
_entity_poly.pdbx_seq_one_letter_code
_entity_poly.pdbx_strand_id
1 'polypeptide(L)'
;RSVRTGATAILPHPGNLFQEKVPGAVFVGNAFGKLAGSTQVDELGTIETPIVLTNTLSVGAAMQAVVAWTLAQPGNADVRSVNAIVGETNDGGLNDIRNGRVTESQVLAAISGARSGPVEEGSVGAGTGTRCFGWKGGIGTSSRAVPVGGATHALGVLAQSNFGGVLTVDGVPVGRLLGRYAFGPARPPDEAQDWPDGSCMLVVATDAPLDARDL
;
A
#
# COMPACT_ATOMS: atom_id res chain seq x y z
N ARG A 1 -22.60 -7.42 5.94
CA ARG A 1 -21.20 -7.57 6.39
C ARG A 1 -20.81 -6.34 7.21
N SER A 2 -19.86 -6.50 8.13
CA SER A 2 -19.30 -5.36 8.88
C SER A 2 -18.28 -4.60 8.06
N VAL A 3 -18.11 -3.31 8.36
CA VAL A 3 -17.04 -2.49 7.77
C VAL A 3 -15.71 -2.88 8.40
N ARG A 4 -14.73 -3.25 7.56
CA ARG A 4 -13.38 -3.65 7.94
C ARG A 4 -12.40 -3.15 6.90
N THR A 5 -12.10 -1.86 6.95
CA THR A 5 -11.22 -1.20 5.98
C THR A 5 -10.53 -0.01 6.61
N GLY A 6 -9.62 0.62 5.89
CA GLY A 6 -8.90 1.81 6.34
C GLY A 6 -7.97 2.35 5.26
N ALA A 7 -7.18 3.35 5.66
CA ALA A 7 -6.12 3.91 4.84
C ALA A 7 -4.78 3.87 5.59
N THR A 8 -3.70 3.66 4.85
CA THR A 8 -2.33 3.78 5.33
C THR A 8 -1.63 4.84 4.48
N ALA A 9 -1.01 5.82 5.11
CA ALA A 9 -0.28 6.88 4.44
C ALA A 9 1.23 6.75 4.70
N ILE A 10 2.02 6.91 3.64
CA ILE A 10 3.47 6.93 3.68
C ILE A 10 3.93 8.30 3.15
N LEU A 11 4.69 9.03 3.96
CA LEU A 11 5.29 10.30 3.60
C LEU A 11 6.81 10.08 3.43
N PRO A 12 7.35 10.28 2.22
CA PRO A 12 8.79 10.17 1.98
C PRO A 12 9.64 11.06 2.89
N HIS A 13 9.15 12.27 3.22
CA HIS A 13 9.78 13.19 4.17
C HIS A 13 8.73 14.14 4.79
N PRO A 14 9.05 14.85 5.87
CA PRO A 14 8.09 15.72 6.58
C PRO A 14 7.86 17.09 5.92
N GLY A 15 8.62 17.46 4.88
CA GLY A 15 8.51 18.73 4.17
C GLY A 15 7.36 18.77 3.16
N ASN A 16 7.29 19.83 2.37
CA ASN A 16 6.35 19.96 1.27
C ASN A 16 6.78 19.07 0.09
N LEU A 17 6.19 17.88 -0.01
CA LEU A 17 6.51 16.89 -1.04
C LEU A 17 6.32 17.41 -2.48
N PHE A 18 5.42 18.35 -2.69
CA PHE A 18 5.19 18.91 -4.00
C PHE A 18 6.32 19.84 -4.45
N GLN A 19 6.88 20.62 -3.52
CA GLN A 19 8.00 21.51 -3.79
C GLN A 19 9.36 20.78 -3.75
N GLU A 20 9.47 19.75 -2.93
CA GLU A 20 10.68 18.95 -2.72
C GLU A 20 10.39 17.49 -3.06
N LYS A 21 10.23 17.23 -4.37
CA LYS A 21 9.94 15.88 -4.87
C LYS A 21 11.08 14.90 -4.57
N VAL A 22 10.74 13.66 -4.33
CA VAL A 22 11.74 12.58 -4.21
C VAL A 22 11.81 11.75 -5.50
N PRO A 23 12.96 11.18 -5.85
CA PRO A 23 13.05 10.18 -6.92
C PRO A 23 12.09 9.02 -6.66
N GLY A 24 11.48 8.50 -7.72
CA GLY A 24 10.56 7.39 -7.62
C GLY A 24 10.41 6.63 -8.93
N ALA A 25 10.11 5.36 -8.81
CA ALA A 25 9.78 4.48 -9.93
C ALA A 25 8.60 3.58 -9.57
N VAL A 26 7.96 3.03 -10.59
CA VAL A 26 6.83 2.10 -10.44
C VAL A 26 7.16 0.79 -11.15
N PHE A 27 6.93 -0.31 -10.49
CA PHE A 27 6.95 -1.63 -11.11
C PHE A 27 5.55 -2.26 -11.04
N VAL A 28 5.03 -2.65 -12.19
CA VAL A 28 3.71 -3.27 -12.32
C VAL A 28 3.88 -4.78 -12.50
N GLY A 29 3.75 -5.53 -11.42
CA GLY A 29 3.78 -7.00 -11.45
C GLY A 29 2.46 -7.62 -11.91
N ASN A 30 1.34 -6.94 -11.61
CA ASN A 30 -0.02 -7.30 -12.01
C ASN A 30 -0.84 -6.04 -12.22
N ALA A 31 -1.35 -5.85 -13.42
CA ALA A 31 -2.00 -4.61 -13.87
C ALA A 31 -3.54 -4.60 -13.71
N PHE A 32 -4.16 -5.59 -13.09
CA PHE A 32 -5.62 -5.62 -12.90
C PHE A 32 -6.10 -4.56 -11.91
N GLY A 33 -5.33 -4.30 -10.86
CA GLY A 33 -5.61 -3.30 -9.83
C GLY A 33 -5.40 -1.87 -10.31
N LYS A 34 -5.43 -0.95 -9.35
CA LYS A 34 -5.24 0.49 -9.58
C LYS A 34 -4.06 1.00 -8.78
N LEU A 35 -3.18 1.72 -9.46
CA LEU A 35 -2.17 2.58 -8.86
C LEU A 35 -2.32 3.95 -9.53
N ALA A 36 -3.13 4.81 -8.91
CA ALA A 36 -3.29 6.17 -9.39
C ALA A 36 -1.97 6.95 -9.25
N GLY A 37 -1.70 7.84 -10.18
CA GLY A 37 -0.45 8.63 -10.22
C GLY A 37 0.75 7.92 -10.84
N SER A 38 0.66 6.63 -11.16
CA SER A 38 1.76 5.86 -11.74
C SER A 38 2.29 6.45 -13.05
N THR A 39 1.43 6.93 -13.92
CA THR A 39 1.83 7.53 -15.21
C THR A 39 2.72 8.75 -15.05
N GLN A 40 2.51 9.58 -14.03
CA GLN A 40 3.37 10.72 -13.75
C GLN A 40 4.73 10.27 -13.18
N VAL A 41 4.73 9.26 -12.31
CA VAL A 41 5.97 8.71 -11.77
C VAL A 41 6.80 8.06 -12.88
N ASP A 42 6.18 7.29 -13.78
CA ASP A 42 6.85 6.67 -14.93
C ASP A 42 7.44 7.72 -15.89
N GLU A 43 6.72 8.82 -16.14
CA GLU A 43 7.16 9.86 -17.07
C GLU A 43 8.24 10.78 -16.47
N LEU A 44 8.08 11.18 -15.20
CA LEU A 44 8.92 12.19 -14.57
C LEU A 44 9.94 11.64 -13.57
N GLY A 45 9.83 10.37 -13.18
CA GLY A 45 10.73 9.74 -12.23
C GLY A 45 10.68 10.35 -10.82
N THR A 46 9.55 10.97 -10.44
CA THR A 46 9.43 11.65 -9.14
C THR A 46 8.09 11.38 -8.46
N ILE A 47 8.11 11.43 -7.14
CA ILE A 47 6.93 11.39 -6.26
C ILE A 47 6.73 12.77 -5.67
N GLU A 48 5.52 13.33 -5.81
CA GLU A 48 5.18 14.71 -5.43
C GLU A 48 4.08 14.79 -4.37
N THR A 49 3.57 13.65 -3.90
CA THR A 49 2.49 13.57 -2.89
C THR A 49 2.78 12.48 -1.87
N PRO A 50 2.06 12.46 -0.73
CA PRO A 50 1.98 11.23 0.07
C PRO A 50 1.54 10.04 -0.79
N ILE A 51 2.04 8.85 -0.46
CA ILE A 51 1.54 7.58 -1.00
C ILE A 51 0.45 7.10 -0.07
N VAL A 52 -0.75 6.82 -0.59
CA VAL A 52 -1.86 6.30 0.20
C VAL A 52 -2.25 4.91 -0.30
N LEU A 53 -2.39 3.97 0.62
CA LEU A 53 -2.91 2.64 0.38
C LEU A 53 -4.31 2.54 0.97
N THR A 54 -5.25 1.90 0.25
CA THR A 54 -6.64 1.76 0.68
C THR A 54 -7.31 0.56 0.01
N ASN A 55 -8.65 0.50 0.01
CA ASN A 55 -9.40 -0.52 -0.74
C ASN A 55 -9.80 -0.03 -2.15
N THR A 56 -10.10 -0.99 -3.01
CA THR A 56 -10.43 -0.80 -4.43
C THR A 56 -11.48 0.27 -4.70
N LEU A 57 -12.56 0.33 -3.92
CA LEU A 57 -13.66 1.27 -4.16
C LEU A 57 -13.47 2.63 -3.49
N SER A 58 -12.39 2.81 -2.73
CA SER A 58 -12.06 4.07 -2.04
C SER A 58 -10.96 4.87 -2.73
N VAL A 59 -10.39 4.37 -3.83
CA VAL A 59 -9.29 5.05 -4.55
C VAL A 59 -9.66 6.49 -4.92
N GLY A 60 -10.86 6.71 -5.46
CA GLY A 60 -11.31 8.07 -5.87
C GLY A 60 -11.35 9.05 -4.69
N ALA A 61 -11.93 8.65 -3.54
CA ALA A 61 -11.96 9.49 -2.35
C ALA A 61 -10.56 9.74 -1.79
N ALA A 62 -9.69 8.73 -1.82
CA ALA A 62 -8.31 8.88 -1.39
C ALA A 62 -7.51 9.84 -2.29
N MET A 63 -7.72 9.79 -3.61
CA MET A 63 -7.11 10.75 -4.55
C MET A 63 -7.55 12.18 -4.24
N GLN A 64 -8.85 12.42 -4.03
CA GLN A 64 -9.38 13.74 -3.66
C GLN A 64 -8.76 14.26 -2.38
N ALA A 65 -8.65 13.41 -1.35
CA ALA A 65 -8.03 13.78 -0.08
C ALA A 65 -6.55 14.13 -0.23
N VAL A 66 -5.78 13.35 -1.00
CA VAL A 66 -4.36 13.62 -1.25
C VAL A 66 -4.18 14.93 -2.02
N VAL A 67 -5.00 15.18 -3.04
CA VAL A 67 -4.97 16.45 -3.79
C VAL A 67 -5.30 17.62 -2.86
N ALA A 68 -6.37 17.53 -2.07
CA ALA A 68 -6.77 18.59 -1.15
C ALA A 68 -5.69 18.88 -0.11
N TRP A 69 -5.08 17.83 0.45
CA TRP A 69 -3.98 17.96 1.40
C TRP A 69 -2.77 18.64 0.77
N THR A 70 -2.38 18.25 -0.44
CA THR A 70 -1.22 18.81 -1.16
C THR A 70 -1.43 20.27 -1.48
N LEU A 71 -2.61 20.65 -1.99
CA LEU A 71 -2.95 22.03 -2.30
C LEU A 71 -2.98 22.94 -1.06
N ALA A 72 -3.32 22.38 0.10
CA ALA A 72 -3.36 23.12 1.36
C ALA A 72 -1.97 23.35 1.99
N GLN A 73 -0.90 22.76 1.46
CA GLN A 73 0.44 22.96 2.02
C GLN A 73 0.95 24.39 1.79
N PRO A 74 1.65 24.97 2.77
CA PRO A 74 2.32 26.25 2.58
C PRO A 74 3.22 26.25 1.34
N GLY A 75 3.11 27.26 0.51
CA GLY A 75 3.88 27.39 -0.76
C GLY A 75 3.19 26.77 -1.98
N ASN A 76 2.00 26.17 -1.84
CA ASN A 76 1.28 25.55 -2.96
C ASN A 76 0.08 26.38 -3.48
N ALA A 77 -0.01 27.67 -3.11
CA ALA A 77 -1.15 28.53 -3.49
C ALA A 77 -1.39 28.62 -5.03
N ASP A 78 -0.32 28.55 -5.81
CA ASP A 78 -0.37 28.63 -7.28
C ASP A 78 -0.37 27.26 -7.98
N VAL A 79 -0.36 26.14 -7.22
CA VAL A 79 -0.38 24.80 -7.78
C VAL A 79 -1.74 24.52 -8.42
N ARG A 80 -1.73 24.05 -9.67
CA ARG A 80 -2.95 23.79 -10.47
C ARG A 80 -3.08 22.36 -10.96
N SER A 81 -2.11 21.50 -10.69
CA SER A 81 -2.12 20.09 -11.04
C SER A 81 -1.39 19.31 -9.98
N VAL A 82 -1.96 18.18 -9.55
CA VAL A 82 -1.38 17.27 -8.56
C VAL A 82 -1.66 15.84 -8.99
N ASN A 83 -0.62 15.01 -9.00
CA ASN A 83 -0.73 13.58 -9.32
C ASN A 83 -0.69 12.76 -8.03
N ALA A 84 -1.87 12.53 -7.47
CA ALA A 84 -2.02 11.77 -6.23
C ALA A 84 -1.63 10.30 -6.42
N ILE A 85 -0.75 9.78 -5.58
CA ILE A 85 -0.36 8.35 -5.60
C ILE A 85 -1.24 7.58 -4.62
N VAL A 86 -2.10 6.71 -5.19
CA VAL A 86 -3.01 5.87 -4.41
C VAL A 86 -3.00 4.44 -4.93
N GLY A 87 -2.54 3.51 -4.09
CA GLY A 87 -2.58 2.08 -4.33
C GLY A 87 -3.74 1.39 -3.61
N GLU A 88 -4.13 0.20 -4.10
CA GLU A 88 -5.29 -0.49 -3.54
C GLU A 88 -5.12 -2.00 -3.48
N THR A 89 -5.89 -2.60 -2.56
CA THR A 89 -6.20 -4.03 -2.57
C THR A 89 -7.68 -4.25 -2.37
N ASN A 90 -8.24 -5.33 -2.94
CA ASN A 90 -9.65 -5.65 -2.79
C ASN A 90 -9.90 -6.38 -1.47
N ASP A 91 -10.38 -5.67 -0.47
CA ASP A 91 -10.70 -6.21 0.86
C ASP A 91 -12.12 -6.79 0.98
N GLY A 92 -12.86 -6.92 -0.12
CA GLY A 92 -14.26 -7.36 -0.15
C GLY A 92 -14.50 -8.77 0.40
N GLY A 93 -13.46 -9.55 0.67
CA GLY A 93 -13.56 -10.83 1.35
C GLY A 93 -14.01 -10.71 2.81
N LEU A 94 -13.52 -9.70 3.53
CA LEU A 94 -13.83 -9.44 4.94
C LEU A 94 -14.62 -8.14 5.16
N ASN A 95 -14.43 -7.16 4.29
CA ASN A 95 -15.11 -5.86 4.34
C ASN A 95 -16.43 -5.89 3.55
N ASP A 96 -17.41 -5.13 3.98
CA ASP A 96 -18.53 -4.73 3.12
C ASP A 96 -18.06 -3.61 2.19
N ILE A 97 -17.27 -3.98 1.18
CA ILE A 97 -16.55 -3.03 0.31
C ILE A 97 -17.49 -2.05 -0.44
N ARG A 98 -18.74 -2.43 -0.68
CA ARG A 98 -19.72 -1.55 -1.37
C ARG A 98 -20.24 -0.44 -0.45
N ASN A 99 -20.38 -0.71 0.84
CA ASN A 99 -20.90 0.23 1.84
C ASN A 99 -19.81 0.71 2.80
N GLY A 100 -18.79 -0.11 3.08
CA GLY A 100 -17.65 0.21 3.91
C GLY A 100 -16.53 0.91 3.12
N ARG A 101 -16.72 2.18 2.78
CA ARG A 101 -15.73 3.00 2.06
C ARG A 101 -14.91 3.83 3.03
N VAL A 102 -13.67 4.04 2.66
CA VAL A 102 -12.81 5.02 3.35
C VAL A 102 -13.21 6.42 2.87
N THR A 103 -13.38 7.33 3.80
CA THR A 103 -13.73 8.72 3.55
C THR A 103 -12.48 9.60 3.40
N GLU A 104 -12.63 10.77 2.78
CA GLU A 104 -11.55 11.76 2.66
C GLU A 104 -11.00 12.16 4.04
N SER A 105 -11.86 12.35 5.05
CA SER A 105 -11.44 12.70 6.41
C SER A 105 -10.57 11.62 7.05
N GLN A 106 -10.85 10.34 6.78
CA GLN A 106 -10.02 9.24 7.28
C GLN A 106 -8.65 9.19 6.60
N VAL A 107 -8.60 9.49 5.30
CA VAL A 107 -7.32 9.61 4.57
C VAL A 107 -6.50 10.80 5.09
N LEU A 108 -7.13 11.96 5.27
CA LEU A 108 -6.47 13.14 5.86
C LEU A 108 -5.95 12.85 7.27
N ALA A 109 -6.72 12.12 8.07
CA ALA A 109 -6.28 11.69 9.40
C ALA A 109 -5.07 10.73 9.32
N ALA A 110 -5.03 9.81 8.35
CA ALA A 110 -3.90 8.93 8.14
C ALA A 110 -2.63 9.71 7.74
N ILE A 111 -2.77 10.68 6.83
CA ILE A 111 -1.65 11.54 6.41
C ILE A 111 -1.14 12.39 7.60
N SER A 112 -2.05 13.06 8.32
CA SER A 112 -1.68 13.91 9.45
C SER A 112 -1.15 13.14 10.67
N GLY A 113 -1.55 11.87 10.80
CA GLY A 113 -1.09 10.97 11.85
C GLY A 113 0.21 10.23 11.52
N ALA A 114 0.74 10.39 10.31
CA ALA A 114 1.97 9.72 9.91
C ALA A 114 3.17 10.20 10.77
N ARG A 115 3.98 9.24 11.19
CA ARG A 115 5.15 9.50 12.05
C ARG A 115 6.26 8.50 11.73
N SER A 116 7.50 8.92 11.96
CA SER A 116 8.66 8.02 11.91
C SER A 116 8.72 7.09 13.12
N GLY A 117 9.50 6.03 13.01
CA GLY A 117 9.66 5.03 14.05
C GLY A 117 8.97 3.71 13.74
N PRO A 118 8.69 2.88 14.75
CA PRO A 118 8.04 1.60 14.56
C PRO A 118 6.67 1.74 13.87
N VAL A 119 6.46 0.95 12.82
CA VAL A 119 5.21 0.91 12.07
C VAL A 119 4.26 -0.08 12.74
N GLU A 120 3.01 0.32 12.92
CA GLU A 120 1.97 -0.58 13.38
C GLU A 120 1.58 -1.56 12.25
N GLU A 121 1.58 -2.87 12.57
CA GLU A 121 1.43 -3.94 11.58
C GLU A 121 0.13 -4.74 11.77
N GLY A 122 -0.18 -5.57 10.79
CA GLY A 122 -1.32 -6.48 10.81
C GLY A 122 -2.62 -5.81 10.40
N SER A 123 -3.62 -5.88 11.26
CA SER A 123 -5.00 -5.46 10.99
C SER A 123 -5.24 -3.96 11.20
N VAL A 124 -4.40 -3.14 10.61
CA VAL A 124 -4.39 -1.68 10.76
C VAL A 124 -4.50 -0.99 9.41
N GLY A 125 -5.05 0.21 9.38
CA GLY A 125 -5.17 1.02 8.16
C GLY A 125 -5.73 0.22 6.99
N ALA A 126 -5.06 0.29 5.85
CA ALA A 126 -5.41 -0.42 4.62
C ALA A 126 -5.34 -1.95 4.74
N GLY A 127 -4.65 -2.47 5.76
CA GLY A 127 -4.57 -3.92 6.04
C GLY A 127 -5.75 -4.48 6.84
N THR A 128 -6.70 -3.66 7.28
CA THR A 128 -7.78 -4.08 8.19
C THR A 128 -8.68 -5.17 7.60
N GLY A 129 -9.01 -5.09 6.32
CA GLY A 129 -9.94 -6.03 5.66
C GLY A 129 -9.27 -7.08 4.77
N THR A 130 -7.95 -7.12 4.71
CA THR A 130 -7.21 -7.97 3.78
C THR A 130 -7.05 -9.41 4.25
N ARG A 131 -6.83 -10.31 3.30
CA ARG A 131 -6.57 -11.74 3.52
C ARG A 131 -5.29 -12.15 2.77
N CYS A 132 -4.51 -13.04 3.35
CA CYS A 132 -3.29 -13.53 2.71
C CYS A 132 -3.13 -15.03 2.97
N PHE A 133 -2.91 -15.82 1.91
CA PHE A 133 -2.74 -17.27 1.97
C PHE A 133 -3.87 -18.04 2.68
N GLY A 134 -5.10 -17.52 2.66
CA GLY A 134 -6.21 -18.12 3.40
C GLY A 134 -6.32 -17.67 4.87
N TRP A 135 -5.45 -16.77 5.30
CA TRP A 135 -5.39 -16.23 6.66
C TRP A 135 -5.69 -14.72 6.65
N LYS A 136 -5.67 -14.09 7.83
CA LYS A 136 -5.75 -12.65 7.91
C LYS A 136 -4.49 -12.04 7.28
N GLY A 137 -4.68 -11.21 6.26
CA GLY A 137 -3.63 -10.36 5.68
C GLY A 137 -3.37 -9.11 6.52
N GLY A 138 -2.67 -8.12 5.98
CA GLY A 138 -2.42 -6.89 6.72
C GLY A 138 -1.32 -6.03 6.15
N ILE A 139 -0.95 -5.03 6.94
CA ILE A 139 0.27 -4.27 6.76
C ILE A 139 1.42 -5.05 7.40
N GLY A 140 2.53 -5.13 6.71
CA GLY A 140 3.78 -5.68 7.21
C GLY A 140 4.95 -4.83 6.79
N THR A 141 6.03 -4.83 7.56
CA THR A 141 7.24 -4.08 7.25
C THR A 141 8.51 -4.91 7.46
N SER A 142 9.55 -4.55 6.76
CA SER A 142 10.89 -5.07 7.00
C SER A 142 11.92 -4.05 6.57
N SER A 143 13.08 -4.06 7.20
CA SER A 143 14.18 -3.19 6.82
C SER A 143 15.54 -3.87 6.95
N ARG A 144 16.50 -3.35 6.22
CA ARG A 144 17.90 -3.81 6.26
C ARG A 144 18.83 -2.62 6.16
N ALA A 145 19.96 -2.72 6.84
CA ALA A 145 21.12 -1.87 6.61
C ALA A 145 21.95 -2.49 5.48
N VAL A 146 22.16 -1.75 4.40
CA VAL A 146 22.81 -2.24 3.18
C VAL A 146 24.07 -1.39 2.92
N PRO A 147 25.26 -1.99 2.86
CA PRO A 147 26.47 -1.27 2.50
C PRO A 147 26.49 -1.00 0.97
N VAL A 148 26.61 0.27 0.60
CA VAL A 148 26.70 0.72 -0.82
C VAL A 148 27.74 1.82 -0.90
N GLY A 149 28.73 1.67 -1.81
CA GLY A 149 29.71 2.72 -2.10
C GLY A 149 30.56 3.18 -0.91
N GLY A 150 30.76 2.31 0.11
CA GLY A 150 31.52 2.62 1.32
C GLY A 150 30.70 3.29 2.44
N ALA A 151 29.42 3.56 2.21
CA ALA A 151 28.46 4.00 3.23
C ALA A 151 27.43 2.90 3.52
N THR A 152 26.71 3.03 4.62
CA THR A 152 25.60 2.12 4.97
C THR A 152 24.30 2.87 4.85
N HIS A 153 23.37 2.31 4.08
CA HIS A 153 22.05 2.87 3.81
C HIS A 153 20.95 1.98 4.36
N ALA A 154 19.84 2.58 4.72
CA ALA A 154 18.65 1.84 5.08
C ALA A 154 17.84 1.50 3.81
N LEU A 155 17.34 0.27 3.75
CA LEU A 155 16.33 -0.17 2.80
C LEU A 155 15.13 -0.64 3.58
N GLY A 156 14.00 0.01 3.40
CA GLY A 156 12.74 -0.33 4.05
C GLY A 156 11.68 -0.78 3.04
N VAL A 157 10.84 -1.71 3.45
CA VAL A 157 9.69 -2.17 2.66
C VAL A 157 8.46 -2.16 3.55
N LEU A 158 7.37 -1.59 3.04
CA LEU A 158 6.03 -1.74 3.59
C LEU A 158 5.17 -2.50 2.59
N ALA A 159 4.48 -3.54 3.06
CA ALA A 159 3.60 -4.37 2.26
C ALA A 159 2.16 -4.28 2.75
N GLN A 160 1.20 -4.09 1.83
CA GLN A 160 -0.22 -4.37 2.03
C GLN A 160 -0.54 -5.68 1.31
N SER A 161 -0.68 -6.76 2.08
CA SER A 161 -0.85 -8.11 1.53
C SER A 161 -2.33 -8.51 1.42
N ASN A 162 -2.75 -8.97 0.22
CA ASN A 162 -4.12 -9.43 -0.02
C ASN A 162 -4.16 -10.43 -1.20
N PHE A 163 -3.59 -11.61 -1.02
CA PHE A 163 -3.50 -12.61 -2.09
C PHE A 163 -3.61 -14.04 -1.57
N GLY A 164 -4.00 -14.95 -2.47
CA GLY A 164 -4.07 -16.39 -2.21
C GLY A 164 -2.72 -17.08 -2.31
N GLY A 165 -2.73 -18.40 -2.23
CA GLY A 165 -1.54 -19.23 -2.37
C GLY A 165 -1.41 -20.29 -1.27
N VAL A 166 -0.20 -20.75 -1.05
CA VAL A 166 0.13 -21.73 0.00
C VAL A 166 1.02 -21.06 1.03
N LEU A 167 0.52 -20.88 2.25
CA LEU A 167 1.36 -20.37 3.33
C LEU A 167 2.50 -21.34 3.59
N THR A 168 3.72 -20.83 3.40
CA THR A 168 4.95 -21.56 3.71
C THR A 168 5.76 -20.70 4.69
N VAL A 169 6.17 -21.29 5.79
CA VAL A 169 6.97 -20.63 6.84
C VAL A 169 8.26 -21.42 6.98
N ASP A 170 9.39 -20.79 6.73
CA ASP A 170 10.74 -21.42 6.82
C ASP A 170 10.82 -22.76 6.06
N GLY A 171 10.28 -22.79 4.84
CA GLY A 171 10.22 -24.01 4.02
C GLY A 171 9.12 -24.99 4.39
N VAL A 172 8.45 -24.84 5.51
CA VAL A 172 7.34 -25.72 5.95
C VAL A 172 6.03 -25.28 5.27
N PRO A 173 5.35 -26.15 4.48
CA PRO A 173 4.11 -25.80 3.78
C PRO A 173 2.90 -25.85 4.72
N VAL A 174 2.83 -24.90 5.67
CA VAL A 174 1.82 -24.83 6.74
C VAL A 174 0.41 -24.87 6.18
N GLY A 175 0.16 -24.14 5.09
CA GLY A 175 -1.16 -24.13 4.44
C GLY A 175 -1.61 -25.52 3.99
N ARG A 176 -0.70 -26.32 3.42
CA ARG A 176 -1.00 -27.70 3.01
C ARG A 176 -1.20 -28.62 4.21
N LEU A 177 -0.34 -28.53 5.21
CA LEU A 177 -0.42 -29.36 6.42
C LEU A 177 -1.72 -29.13 7.18
N LEU A 178 -2.23 -27.89 7.20
CA LEU A 178 -3.51 -27.55 7.83
C LEU A 178 -4.71 -27.67 6.87
N GLY A 179 -4.51 -28.13 5.63
CA GLY A 179 -5.57 -28.25 4.62
C GLY A 179 -6.18 -26.88 4.22
N ARG A 180 -5.47 -25.79 4.39
CA ARG A 180 -5.94 -24.43 4.16
C ARG A 180 -5.01 -23.67 3.20
N TYR A 181 -5.29 -23.80 1.91
CA TYR A 181 -4.49 -23.19 0.85
C TYR A 181 -5.32 -23.01 -0.43
N ALA A 182 -4.94 -22.08 -1.28
CA ALA A 182 -5.48 -21.93 -2.63
C ALA A 182 -5.12 -23.18 -3.47
N PHE A 183 -5.97 -23.52 -4.42
CA PHE A 183 -5.81 -24.72 -5.29
C PHE A 183 -5.90 -26.08 -4.55
N GLY A 184 -6.34 -26.06 -3.31
CA GLY A 184 -6.68 -27.28 -2.55
C GLY A 184 -8.03 -27.88 -2.97
N PRO A 185 -8.42 -29.02 -2.37
CA PRO A 185 -9.73 -29.59 -2.59
C PRO A 185 -10.85 -28.57 -2.34
N ALA A 186 -11.91 -28.66 -3.15
CA ALA A 186 -13.08 -27.78 -2.99
C ALA A 186 -13.63 -27.89 -1.55
N ARG A 187 -13.85 -26.76 -0.91
CA ARG A 187 -14.50 -26.64 0.40
C ARG A 187 -15.99 -26.35 0.24
N PRO A 188 -16.79 -26.62 1.28
CA PRO A 188 -18.20 -26.23 1.28
C PRO A 188 -18.40 -24.74 0.94
N PRO A 189 -19.50 -24.36 0.27
CA PRO A 189 -19.72 -22.99 -0.20
C PRO A 189 -19.76 -21.92 0.89
N ASP A 190 -20.01 -22.28 2.13
CA ASP A 190 -20.05 -21.43 3.32
C ASP A 190 -18.66 -21.18 3.94
N GLU A 191 -17.66 -21.99 3.61
CA GLU A 191 -16.28 -21.68 3.89
C GLU A 191 -15.73 -20.81 2.74
N ALA A 192 -15.61 -19.50 2.98
CA ALA A 192 -15.11 -18.55 1.99
C ALA A 192 -13.83 -19.07 1.33
N GLN A 193 -13.93 -19.46 0.06
CA GLN A 193 -12.77 -19.83 -0.75
C GLN A 193 -11.86 -18.62 -0.88
N ASP A 194 -10.58 -18.83 -0.66
CA ASP A 194 -9.57 -17.87 -1.11
C ASP A 194 -9.52 -17.94 -2.63
N TRP A 195 -9.85 -16.83 -3.25
CA TRP A 195 -9.72 -16.68 -4.67
C TRP A 195 -8.24 -16.81 -5.06
N PRO A 196 -7.92 -17.46 -6.18
CA PRO A 196 -6.55 -17.51 -6.68
C PRO A 196 -6.03 -16.12 -7.05
N ASP A 197 -6.94 -15.19 -7.29
CA ASP A 197 -6.62 -13.79 -7.58
C ASP A 197 -6.21 -13.06 -6.31
N GLY A 198 -5.33 -12.08 -6.47
CA GLY A 198 -4.83 -11.32 -5.35
C GLY A 198 -4.26 -9.98 -5.77
N SER A 199 -3.99 -9.17 -4.77
CA SER A 199 -3.37 -7.88 -4.91
C SER A 199 -2.35 -7.66 -3.80
N CYS A 200 -1.28 -6.96 -4.11
CA CYS A 200 -0.26 -6.59 -3.15
C CYS A 200 0.30 -5.22 -3.52
N MET A 201 0.36 -4.33 -2.56
CA MET A 201 1.11 -3.08 -2.72
C MET A 201 2.37 -3.18 -1.90
N LEU A 202 3.50 -2.90 -2.55
CA LEU A 202 4.82 -2.81 -1.93
C LEU A 202 5.32 -1.38 -2.11
N VAL A 203 5.66 -0.74 -1.01
CA VAL A 203 6.37 0.54 -1.01
C VAL A 203 7.77 0.28 -0.52
N VAL A 204 8.74 0.51 -1.39
CA VAL A 204 10.17 0.36 -1.09
C VAL A 204 10.77 1.74 -0.93
N ALA A 205 11.51 1.97 0.12
CA ALA A 205 12.16 3.23 0.40
C ALA A 205 13.62 3.01 0.83
N THR A 206 14.49 3.92 0.40
CA THR A 206 15.90 3.92 0.78
C THR A 206 16.41 5.36 0.95
N ASP A 207 17.42 5.54 1.78
CA ASP A 207 18.19 6.77 1.91
C ASP A 207 19.49 6.73 1.08
N ALA A 208 19.67 5.68 0.27
CA ALA A 208 20.77 5.63 -0.69
C ALA A 208 20.59 6.75 -1.75
N PRO A 209 21.67 7.37 -2.24
CA PRO A 209 21.62 8.44 -3.24
C PRO A 209 21.37 7.87 -4.64
N LEU A 210 20.17 7.35 -4.84
CA LEU A 210 19.68 6.77 -6.10
C LEU A 210 18.81 7.78 -6.86
N ASP A 211 18.84 7.71 -8.17
CA ASP A 211 17.88 8.41 -9.02
C ASP A 211 16.77 7.45 -9.51
N ALA A 212 15.80 7.98 -10.27
CA ALA A 212 14.69 7.17 -10.77
C ALA A 212 15.09 6.06 -11.76
N ARG A 213 16.31 6.10 -12.31
CA ARG A 213 16.83 5.06 -13.21
C ARG A 213 17.50 3.93 -12.45
N ASP A 214 17.91 4.22 -11.22
CA ASP A 214 18.54 3.24 -10.32
C ASP A 214 17.48 2.42 -9.56
N LEU A 215 16.24 2.93 -9.48
CA LEU A 215 15.09 2.33 -8.83
C LEU A 215 14.31 1.40 -9.77
#